data_9ac25e3be8115fb70368fc6cc47e11bb
#
_entry.id   9ac25e3be8115fb70368fc6cc47e11bb
#
_cell.length_a   1.000
_cell.length_b   1.000
_cell.length_c   1.000
_cell.angle_alpha   90.00
_cell.angle_beta   90.00
_cell.angle_gamma   90.00
#
_symmetry.space_group_name_H-M   'P 1'
#
loop_
_entity.id
_entity.type
_entity.pdbx_description
1 polymer ?
#
loop_
_entity_poly.entity_id
_entity_poly.type
_entity_poly.pdbx_seq_one_letter_code
_entity_poly.pdbx_strand_id
1 'polypeptide(L)'
;MNILITGAKGNIGAYLCKILSSSHTIYGLDKAELNIMDKIATEKTMILLKPDAVIHTAAITNKYICEYNEALAYDINTIGTLNIAHCCNSLNIPLIYLSSADVYGDAYSSPCREVDECSPVNAYSKSKLGGEELIQTICEKYFIIRSSTIFGGNDCFVKKLINGKHTAIYLFSNPTLSITSIDDLAEVIQKLLTTDKYGVYNYTNEGCLSKSLLIDSIIKFSNLNVPLIVASDKTLSTLIKEPKYTCVNNSHIKESLGIEIAPWKDRLKDYIDKCIKS
;
A
#
# COMPACT_ATOMS: atom_id res chain seq x y z
N MET A 1 3.12 7.54 21.97
CA MET A 1 3.25 8.55 20.91
C MET A 1 1.88 9.01 20.49
N ASN A 2 1.75 10.26 20.08
CA ASN A 2 0.61 10.79 19.34
C ASN A 2 0.85 10.59 17.85
N ILE A 3 0.05 9.81 17.18
CA ILE A 3 0.26 9.49 15.76
C ILE A 3 -0.94 9.97 14.95
N LEU A 4 -0.66 10.79 13.93
CA LEU A 4 -1.67 11.15 12.94
C LEU A 4 -1.68 10.11 11.82
N ILE A 5 -2.86 9.55 11.53
CA ILE A 5 -3.07 8.64 10.38
C ILE A 5 -4.03 9.32 9.41
N THR A 6 -3.56 9.67 8.21
CA THR A 6 -4.41 10.20 7.16
C THR A 6 -5.05 9.06 6.35
N GLY A 7 -6.24 9.28 5.82
CA GLY A 7 -6.97 8.23 5.10
C GLY A 7 -7.53 7.15 6.02
N ALA A 8 -7.92 7.53 7.24
CA ALA A 8 -8.36 6.63 8.30
C ALA A 8 -9.61 5.79 7.99
N LYS A 9 -10.44 6.16 7.00
CA LYS A 9 -11.57 5.34 6.53
C LYS A 9 -11.19 4.35 5.41
N GLY A 10 -9.98 4.46 4.84
CA GLY A 10 -9.47 3.46 3.91
C GLY A 10 -9.17 2.13 4.62
N ASN A 11 -9.11 1.03 3.87
CA ASN A 11 -8.87 -0.31 4.45
C ASN A 11 -7.60 -0.35 5.33
N ILE A 12 -6.48 0.21 4.84
CA ILE A 12 -5.21 0.22 5.55
C ILE A 12 -5.25 1.21 6.73
N GLY A 13 -5.70 2.44 6.50
CA GLY A 13 -5.78 3.46 7.54
C GLY A 13 -6.65 3.03 8.72
N ALA A 14 -7.85 2.49 8.45
CA ALA A 14 -8.76 2.00 9.48
C ALA A 14 -8.15 0.84 10.28
N TYR A 15 -7.44 -0.08 9.59
CA TYR A 15 -6.76 -1.19 10.24
C TYR A 15 -5.64 -0.70 11.15
N LEU A 16 -4.79 0.21 10.67
CA LEU A 16 -3.71 0.79 11.46
C LEU A 16 -4.23 1.58 12.67
N CYS A 17 -5.30 2.37 12.50
CA CYS A 17 -5.95 3.05 13.61
C CYS A 17 -6.35 2.06 14.71
N LYS A 18 -6.99 0.94 14.34
CA LYS A 18 -7.42 -0.10 15.28
C LYS A 18 -6.25 -0.75 16.01
N ILE A 19 -5.21 -1.16 15.27
CA ILE A 19 -4.10 -1.92 15.85
C ILE A 19 -3.21 -1.02 16.70
N LEU A 20 -2.86 0.17 16.23
CA LEU A 20 -1.94 1.08 16.92
C LEU A 20 -2.56 1.75 18.14
N SER A 21 -3.90 1.82 18.24
CA SER A 21 -4.58 2.41 19.40
C SER A 21 -4.36 1.64 20.71
N SER A 22 -3.87 0.40 20.64
CA SER A 22 -3.51 -0.38 21.84
C SER A 22 -2.27 0.16 22.57
N SER A 23 -1.39 0.88 21.87
CA SER A 23 -0.09 1.33 22.38
C SER A 23 0.20 2.82 22.15
N HIS A 24 -0.63 3.50 21.35
CA HIS A 24 -0.44 4.90 20.96
C HIS A 24 -1.76 5.68 21.01
N THR A 25 -1.67 7.01 21.14
CA THR A 25 -2.81 7.90 20.90
C THR A 25 -2.93 8.16 19.41
N ILE A 26 -4.04 7.74 18.81
CA ILE A 26 -4.23 7.81 17.35
C ILE A 26 -5.22 8.93 16.99
N TYR A 27 -4.79 9.81 16.10
CA TYR A 27 -5.63 10.77 15.39
C TYR A 27 -5.85 10.27 13.97
N GLY A 28 -6.90 9.46 13.78
CA GLY A 28 -7.26 8.93 12.47
C GLY A 28 -8.16 9.92 11.74
N LEU A 29 -7.67 10.59 10.70
CA LEU A 29 -8.44 11.58 9.95
C LEU A 29 -8.69 11.10 8.51
N ASP A 30 -9.95 11.24 8.07
CA ASP A 30 -10.34 11.00 6.68
C ASP A 30 -10.46 12.31 5.88
N LYS A 31 -10.89 12.20 4.61
CA LYS A 31 -11.03 13.35 3.72
C LYS A 31 -12.01 14.41 4.25
N ALA A 32 -13.04 14.03 5.00
CA ALA A 32 -14.05 14.96 5.53
C ALA A 32 -13.48 15.77 6.71
N GLU A 33 -12.56 15.18 7.47
CA GLU A 33 -11.93 15.79 8.63
C GLU A 33 -10.64 16.54 8.26
N LEU A 34 -9.88 16.00 7.29
CA LEU A 34 -8.65 16.59 6.77
C LEU A 34 -8.54 16.35 5.26
N ASN A 35 -8.91 17.35 4.47
CA ASN A 35 -8.58 17.36 3.05
C ASN A 35 -7.10 17.73 2.88
N ILE A 36 -6.24 16.74 2.61
CA ILE A 36 -4.79 16.93 2.46
C ILE A 36 -4.39 17.87 1.31
N MET A 37 -5.29 18.16 0.36
CA MET A 37 -5.07 19.16 -0.69
C MET A 37 -5.19 20.60 -0.15
N ASP A 38 -5.86 20.81 0.98
CA ASP A 38 -5.92 22.10 1.65
C ASP A 38 -4.70 22.28 2.55
N LYS A 39 -3.70 22.99 2.05
CA LYS A 39 -2.45 23.27 2.75
C LYS A 39 -2.70 23.96 4.09
N ILE A 40 -3.57 24.97 4.14
CA ILE A 40 -3.84 25.76 5.34
C ILE A 40 -4.53 24.89 6.41
N ALA A 41 -5.53 24.09 6.00
CA ALA A 41 -6.19 23.16 6.91
C ALA A 41 -5.21 22.09 7.44
N THR A 42 -4.31 21.58 6.58
CA THR A 42 -3.29 20.62 6.97
C THR A 42 -2.33 21.20 8.00
N GLU A 43 -1.79 22.38 7.76
CA GLU A 43 -0.89 23.09 8.70
C GLU A 43 -1.58 23.36 10.06
N LYS A 44 -2.80 23.88 10.06
CA LYS A 44 -3.57 24.13 11.29
C LYS A 44 -3.82 22.85 12.09
N THR A 45 -4.19 21.77 11.41
CA THR A 45 -4.44 20.46 12.04
C THR A 45 -3.17 19.92 12.69
N MET A 46 -2.04 19.98 11.98
CA MET A 46 -0.76 19.50 12.49
C MET A 46 -0.28 20.29 13.71
N ILE A 47 -0.44 21.62 13.68
CA ILE A 47 -0.10 22.50 14.81
C ILE A 47 -1.00 22.21 16.03
N LEU A 48 -2.28 21.96 15.81
CA LEU A 48 -3.25 21.67 16.88
C LEU A 48 -3.00 20.31 17.52
N LEU A 49 -2.81 19.27 16.72
CA LEU A 49 -2.68 17.89 17.20
C LEU A 49 -1.28 17.58 17.73
N LYS A 50 -0.25 18.29 17.27
CA LYS A 50 1.16 18.07 17.62
C LYS A 50 1.54 16.60 17.62
N PRO A 51 1.39 15.90 16.50
CA PRO A 51 1.72 14.49 16.43
C PRO A 51 3.24 14.27 16.58
N ASP A 52 3.62 13.14 17.16
CA ASP A 52 5.01 12.69 17.24
C ASP A 52 5.47 12.01 15.91
N ALA A 53 4.51 11.53 15.12
CA ALA A 53 4.74 10.92 13.80
C ALA A 53 3.47 10.97 12.94
N VAL A 54 3.64 10.90 11.62
CA VAL A 54 2.53 10.79 10.66
C VAL A 54 2.64 9.50 9.88
N ILE A 55 1.53 8.76 9.77
CA ILE A 55 1.37 7.64 8.85
C ILE A 55 0.42 8.09 7.74
N HIS A 56 0.96 8.29 6.54
CA HIS A 56 0.23 8.82 5.41
C HIS A 56 -0.27 7.69 4.50
N THR A 57 -1.57 7.36 4.65
CA THR A 57 -2.25 6.35 3.84
C THR A 57 -3.31 6.93 2.91
N ALA A 58 -3.59 8.24 2.99
CA ALA A 58 -4.55 8.90 2.13
C ALA A 58 -4.04 8.93 0.68
N ALA A 59 -4.79 8.31 -0.23
CA ALA A 59 -4.49 8.27 -1.66
C ALA A 59 -5.72 7.86 -2.47
N ILE A 60 -5.78 8.23 -3.74
CA ILE A 60 -6.62 7.54 -4.72
C ILE A 60 -5.84 6.32 -5.21
N THR A 61 -6.37 5.12 -4.94
CA THR A 61 -5.75 3.84 -5.30
C THR A 61 -6.46 3.10 -6.44
N ASN A 62 -7.66 3.57 -6.83
CA ASN A 62 -8.39 3.03 -7.97
C ASN A 62 -7.70 3.48 -9.26
N LYS A 63 -7.02 2.54 -9.92
CA LYS A 63 -6.25 2.81 -11.15
C LYS A 63 -7.11 3.35 -12.28
N TYR A 64 -8.40 2.93 -12.39
CA TYR A 64 -9.34 3.45 -13.39
C TYR A 64 -9.65 4.93 -13.15
N ILE A 65 -9.90 5.31 -11.90
CA ILE A 65 -10.14 6.72 -11.55
C ILE A 65 -8.89 7.54 -11.82
N CYS A 66 -7.70 7.02 -11.47
CA CYS A 66 -6.44 7.72 -11.71
C CYS A 66 -6.17 7.94 -13.21
N GLU A 67 -6.39 6.93 -14.04
CA GLU A 67 -6.17 7.02 -15.48
C GLU A 67 -7.21 7.91 -16.17
N TYR A 68 -8.46 7.84 -15.73
CA TYR A 68 -9.53 8.69 -16.27
C TYR A 68 -9.36 10.18 -15.89
N ASN A 69 -8.79 10.45 -14.71
CA ASN A 69 -8.53 11.81 -14.22
C ASN A 69 -7.12 11.88 -13.59
N GLU A 70 -6.11 11.97 -14.46
CA GLU A 70 -4.71 12.04 -14.02
C GLU A 70 -4.46 13.27 -13.13
N ALA A 71 -5.03 14.42 -13.44
CA ALA A 71 -4.89 15.63 -12.64
C ALA A 71 -5.33 15.39 -11.19
N LEU A 72 -6.49 14.79 -10.98
CA LEU A 72 -6.98 14.47 -9.64
C LEU A 72 -6.06 13.47 -8.91
N ALA A 73 -5.50 12.49 -9.64
CA ALA A 73 -4.54 11.54 -9.05
C ALA A 73 -3.27 12.26 -8.57
N TYR A 74 -2.73 13.17 -9.36
CA TYR A 74 -1.57 13.98 -8.97
C TYR A 74 -1.90 14.96 -7.85
N ASP A 75 -3.04 15.65 -7.91
CA ASP A 75 -3.45 16.58 -6.85
C ASP A 75 -3.51 15.89 -5.48
N ILE A 76 -4.08 14.69 -5.41
CA ILE A 76 -4.22 13.98 -4.13
C ILE A 76 -2.93 13.24 -3.78
N ASN A 77 -2.39 12.40 -4.68
CA ASN A 77 -1.30 11.49 -4.34
C ASN A 77 0.07 12.18 -4.32
N THR A 78 0.22 13.30 -5.05
CA THR A 78 1.48 14.06 -5.13
C THR A 78 1.39 15.36 -4.33
N ILE A 79 0.46 16.28 -4.67
CA ILE A 79 0.37 17.59 -4.01
C ILE A 79 -0.18 17.46 -2.58
N GLY A 80 -1.17 16.58 -2.36
CA GLY A 80 -1.62 16.28 -0.99
C GLY A 80 -0.51 15.71 -0.12
N THR A 81 0.34 14.83 -0.68
CA THR A 81 1.53 14.29 -0.01
C THR A 81 2.56 15.39 0.28
N LEU A 82 2.76 16.34 -0.66
CA LEU A 82 3.62 17.51 -0.47
C LEU A 82 3.23 18.32 0.78
N ASN A 83 1.94 18.59 0.96
CA ASN A 83 1.44 19.33 2.11
C ASN A 83 1.75 18.63 3.44
N ILE A 84 1.56 17.31 3.48
CA ILE A 84 1.91 16.49 4.66
C ILE A 84 3.43 16.49 4.90
N ALA A 85 4.24 16.32 3.85
CA ALA A 85 5.69 16.32 3.93
C ALA A 85 6.24 17.65 4.49
N HIS A 86 5.74 18.77 4.00
CA HIS A 86 6.11 20.11 4.52
C HIS A 86 5.81 20.26 6.01
N CYS A 87 4.64 19.80 6.44
CA CYS A 87 4.28 19.87 7.85
C CYS A 87 5.18 18.97 8.71
N CYS A 88 5.44 17.74 8.29
CA CYS A 88 6.33 16.82 9.00
C CYS A 88 7.74 17.39 9.12
N ASN A 89 8.29 17.93 8.03
CA ASN A 89 9.60 18.57 8.05
C ASN A 89 9.66 19.79 8.98
N SER A 90 8.65 20.67 8.90
CA SER A 90 8.56 21.87 9.75
C SER A 90 8.47 21.54 11.25
N LEU A 91 7.81 20.44 11.58
CA LEU A 91 7.69 19.93 12.95
C LEU A 91 8.84 19.01 13.36
N ASN A 92 9.75 18.69 12.43
CA ASN A 92 10.88 17.76 12.63
C ASN A 92 10.47 16.36 13.11
N ILE A 93 9.35 15.86 12.61
CA ILE A 93 8.76 14.56 12.96
C ILE A 93 8.82 13.57 11.79
N PRO A 94 8.89 12.24 12.04
CA PRO A 94 8.96 11.24 10.98
C PRO A 94 7.63 11.13 10.22
N LEU A 95 7.76 10.95 8.90
CA LEU A 95 6.69 10.65 7.97
C LEU A 95 6.82 9.21 7.46
N ILE A 96 5.83 8.36 7.70
CA ILE A 96 5.71 7.05 7.06
C ILE A 96 4.72 7.18 5.90
N TYR A 97 5.21 6.93 4.68
CA TYR A 97 4.41 7.00 3.45
C TYR A 97 4.23 5.63 2.85
N LEU A 98 2.98 5.22 2.65
CA LEU A 98 2.68 3.97 1.94
C LEU A 98 2.68 4.23 0.44
N SER A 99 3.72 3.76 -0.22
CA SER A 99 3.86 3.75 -1.67
C SER A 99 3.46 2.40 -2.28
N SER A 100 3.85 2.15 -3.52
CA SER A 100 3.49 0.96 -4.28
C SER A 100 4.69 0.41 -5.05
N ALA A 101 4.82 -0.91 -5.12
CA ALA A 101 5.76 -1.58 -6.01
C ALA A 101 5.48 -1.32 -7.50
N ASP A 102 4.29 -0.81 -7.85
CA ASP A 102 3.93 -0.41 -9.21
C ASP A 102 4.82 0.72 -9.75
N VAL A 103 5.54 1.46 -8.88
CA VAL A 103 6.48 2.52 -9.28
C VAL A 103 7.66 2.00 -10.10
N TYR A 104 8.02 0.72 -9.94
CA TYR A 104 9.09 0.10 -10.74
C TYR A 104 8.71 -0.13 -12.20
N GLY A 105 7.42 -0.25 -12.51
CA GLY A 105 6.93 -0.43 -13.87
C GLY A 105 7.27 -1.80 -14.49
N ASP A 106 7.62 -1.79 -15.79
CA ASP A 106 7.80 -3.01 -16.60
C ASP A 106 9.28 -3.36 -16.90
N ALA A 107 10.24 -2.62 -16.35
CA ALA A 107 11.66 -2.76 -16.71
C ALA A 107 12.32 -4.05 -16.17
N TYR A 108 11.68 -4.71 -15.20
CA TYR A 108 12.30 -5.80 -14.45
C TYR A 108 11.56 -7.12 -14.61
N SER A 109 12.34 -8.23 -14.52
CA SER A 109 11.86 -9.61 -14.48
C SER A 109 12.38 -10.39 -13.27
N SER A 110 13.05 -9.68 -12.34
CA SER A 110 13.54 -10.18 -11.06
C SER A 110 13.09 -9.24 -9.93
N PRO A 111 13.08 -9.67 -8.66
CA PRO A 111 12.60 -8.84 -7.55
C PRO A 111 13.35 -7.51 -7.45
N CYS A 112 12.60 -6.39 -7.56
CA CYS A 112 13.13 -5.03 -7.58
C CYS A 112 13.70 -4.64 -6.20
N ARG A 113 14.84 -3.96 -6.20
CA ARG A 113 15.48 -3.39 -5.01
C ARG A 113 15.15 -1.90 -4.91
N GLU A 114 15.31 -1.33 -3.75
CA GLU A 114 15.02 0.09 -3.49
C GLU A 114 15.84 1.05 -4.37
N VAL A 115 17.05 0.63 -4.75
CA VAL A 115 17.97 1.39 -5.61
C VAL A 115 17.70 1.25 -7.10
N ASP A 116 16.82 0.34 -7.49
CA ASP A 116 16.50 0.11 -8.90
C ASP A 116 15.63 1.29 -9.42
N GLU A 117 15.85 1.68 -10.68
CA GLU A 117 15.17 2.82 -11.30
C GLU A 117 13.66 2.61 -11.39
N CYS A 118 12.89 3.63 -11.03
CA CYS A 118 11.44 3.62 -11.13
C CYS A 118 11.00 4.07 -12.52
N SER A 119 10.11 3.30 -13.17
CA SER A 119 9.56 3.58 -14.50
C SER A 119 8.06 3.27 -14.56
N PRO A 120 7.23 4.03 -13.80
CA PRO A 120 5.82 3.75 -13.64
C PRO A 120 5.05 3.84 -14.95
N VAL A 121 4.09 2.92 -15.17
CA VAL A 121 3.41 2.73 -16.45
C VAL A 121 1.98 3.28 -16.51
N ASN A 122 1.41 3.71 -15.38
CA ASN A 122 0.05 4.28 -15.30
C ASN A 122 -0.01 5.50 -14.37
N ALA A 123 -1.11 6.27 -14.46
CA ALA A 123 -1.29 7.49 -13.70
C ALA A 123 -1.22 7.29 -12.18
N TYR A 124 -1.75 6.17 -11.67
CA TYR A 124 -1.65 5.84 -10.24
C TYR A 124 -0.19 5.73 -9.80
N SER A 125 0.59 4.87 -10.45
CA SER A 125 1.98 4.63 -10.06
C SER A 125 2.87 5.86 -10.28
N LYS A 126 2.62 6.65 -11.33
CA LYS A 126 3.30 7.94 -11.56
C LYS A 126 3.02 8.93 -10.42
N SER A 127 1.74 9.07 -10.02
CA SER A 127 1.37 9.99 -8.94
C SER A 127 1.91 9.55 -7.57
N LYS A 128 2.04 8.23 -7.33
CA LYS A 128 2.69 7.71 -6.12
C LYS A 128 4.20 8.01 -6.11
N LEU A 129 4.87 7.81 -7.25
CA LEU A 129 6.30 8.14 -7.39
C LEU A 129 6.55 9.65 -7.19
N GLY A 130 5.71 10.51 -7.77
CA GLY A 130 5.81 11.95 -7.55
C GLY A 130 5.72 12.34 -6.07
N GLY A 131 4.89 11.63 -5.28
CA GLY A 131 4.84 11.79 -3.83
C GLY A 131 6.14 11.35 -3.13
N GLU A 132 6.76 10.23 -3.55
CA GLU A 132 8.06 9.79 -3.03
C GLU A 132 9.16 10.82 -3.28
N GLU A 133 9.26 11.32 -4.51
CA GLU A 133 10.27 12.31 -4.92
C GLU A 133 10.20 13.59 -4.09
N LEU A 134 8.97 14.07 -3.82
CA LEU A 134 8.75 15.24 -2.97
C LEU A 134 9.12 14.97 -1.52
N ILE A 135 8.77 13.81 -0.96
CA ILE A 135 9.16 13.43 0.39
C ILE A 135 10.69 13.37 0.52
N GLN A 136 11.38 12.73 -0.42
CA GLN A 136 12.84 12.60 -0.42
C GLN A 136 13.54 13.96 -0.55
N THR A 137 12.91 14.91 -1.23
CA THR A 137 13.46 16.27 -1.41
C THR A 137 13.26 17.13 -0.16
N ILE A 138 12.17 16.93 0.58
CA ILE A 138 11.74 17.86 1.64
C ILE A 138 12.04 17.33 3.03
N CYS A 139 11.81 16.03 3.27
CA CYS A 139 11.88 15.45 4.61
C CYS A 139 13.27 14.84 4.87
N GLU A 140 13.82 15.13 6.04
CA GLU A 140 14.99 14.39 6.55
C GLU A 140 14.58 13.08 7.23
N LYS A 141 13.40 13.06 7.87
CA LYS A 141 12.87 11.93 8.64
C LYS A 141 11.69 11.30 7.91
N TYR A 142 11.98 10.31 7.06
CA TYR A 142 10.92 9.62 6.32
C TYR A 142 11.16 8.13 6.19
N PHE A 143 10.08 7.39 6.11
CA PHE A 143 10.04 5.99 5.69
C PHE A 143 9.06 5.89 4.51
N ILE A 144 9.56 5.57 3.34
CA ILE A 144 8.75 5.25 2.18
C ILE A 144 8.67 3.75 2.09
N ILE A 145 7.46 3.18 2.17
CA ILE A 145 7.25 1.73 2.08
C ILE A 145 6.61 1.42 0.73
N ARG A 146 7.38 0.84 -0.19
CA ARG A 146 6.91 0.29 -1.47
C ARG A 146 6.38 -1.11 -1.23
N SER A 147 5.06 -1.25 -1.23
CA SER A 147 4.38 -2.52 -1.02
C SER A 147 3.57 -2.91 -2.25
N SER A 148 3.28 -4.20 -2.39
CA SER A 148 2.44 -4.72 -3.48
C SER A 148 1.16 -5.31 -2.89
N THR A 149 0.13 -5.50 -3.67
CA THR A 149 -1.17 -6.11 -3.38
C THR A 149 -1.43 -6.46 -1.92
N ILE A 150 -1.93 -5.50 -1.14
CA ILE A 150 -2.17 -5.67 0.29
C ILE A 150 -3.50 -6.40 0.50
N PHE A 151 -3.51 -7.43 1.32
CA PHE A 151 -4.69 -8.17 1.74
C PHE A 151 -4.85 -8.15 3.27
N GLY A 152 -6.08 -8.37 3.73
CA GLY A 152 -6.43 -8.27 5.15
C GLY A 152 -7.27 -7.04 5.47
N GLY A 153 -7.61 -6.86 6.73
CA GLY A 153 -8.56 -5.84 7.16
C GLY A 153 -10.01 -6.18 6.80
N ASN A 154 -10.86 -5.16 6.76
CA ASN A 154 -12.31 -5.36 6.57
C ASN A 154 -12.75 -5.32 5.11
N ASP A 155 -12.04 -4.59 4.25
CA ASP A 155 -12.44 -4.35 2.85
C ASP A 155 -11.27 -4.64 1.88
N CYS A 156 -10.86 -5.89 1.77
CA CYS A 156 -9.83 -6.32 0.84
C CYS A 156 -10.40 -7.22 -0.27
N PHE A 157 -9.65 -7.33 -1.38
CA PHE A 157 -10.05 -8.13 -2.54
C PHE A 157 -10.26 -9.62 -2.21
N VAL A 158 -9.48 -10.19 -1.27
CA VAL A 158 -9.62 -11.59 -0.84
C VAL A 158 -10.99 -11.80 -0.21
N LYS A 159 -11.40 -10.93 0.71
CA LYS A 159 -12.71 -11.01 1.37
C LYS A 159 -13.86 -10.80 0.39
N LYS A 160 -13.72 -9.85 -0.56
CA LYS A 160 -14.70 -9.64 -1.63
C LYS A 160 -14.84 -10.87 -2.52
N LEU A 161 -13.74 -11.55 -2.81
CA LEU A 161 -13.74 -12.74 -3.62
C LEU A 161 -14.40 -13.92 -2.87
N ILE A 162 -14.11 -14.11 -1.59
CA ILE A 162 -14.71 -15.18 -0.78
C ILE A 162 -16.22 -15.00 -0.61
N ASN A 163 -16.65 -13.76 -0.34
CA ASN A 163 -18.06 -13.45 -0.04
C ASN A 163 -18.91 -13.19 -1.30
N GLY A 164 -18.28 -13.08 -2.47
CA GLY A 164 -18.96 -12.82 -3.72
C GLY A 164 -19.75 -14.05 -4.22
N LYS A 165 -20.86 -13.81 -4.90
CA LYS A 165 -21.61 -14.85 -5.61
C LYS A 165 -21.04 -14.97 -7.02
N HIS A 166 -20.10 -15.90 -7.23
CA HIS A 166 -19.44 -16.08 -8.51
C HIS A 166 -19.93 -17.36 -9.18
N THR A 167 -20.23 -17.30 -10.49
CA THR A 167 -20.42 -18.48 -11.35
C THR A 167 -19.10 -18.89 -12.00
N ALA A 168 -18.20 -17.92 -12.22
CA ALA A 168 -16.83 -18.08 -12.67
C ALA A 168 -16.02 -16.84 -12.30
N ILE A 169 -14.70 -16.97 -12.18
CA ILE A 169 -13.78 -15.86 -11.99
C ILE A 169 -12.98 -15.70 -13.27
N TYR A 170 -13.04 -14.51 -13.88
CA TYR A 170 -12.31 -14.20 -15.11
C TYR A 170 -11.07 -13.36 -14.79
N LEU A 171 -9.93 -13.78 -15.32
CA LEU A 171 -8.66 -13.08 -15.21
C LEU A 171 -8.18 -12.69 -16.62
N PHE A 172 -8.13 -11.38 -16.90
CA PHE A 172 -7.75 -10.83 -18.22
C PHE A 172 -6.27 -10.46 -18.32
N SER A 173 -5.55 -10.38 -17.20
CA SER A 173 -4.11 -10.18 -17.13
C SER A 173 -3.50 -11.07 -16.05
N ASN A 174 -2.30 -11.59 -16.29
CA ASN A 174 -1.64 -12.49 -15.35
C ASN A 174 -0.21 -12.02 -14.99
N PRO A 175 -0.09 -10.83 -14.34
CA PRO A 175 1.19 -10.33 -13.89
C PRO A 175 1.79 -11.23 -12.80
N THR A 176 3.11 -11.16 -12.66
CA THR A 176 3.83 -11.72 -11.51
C THR A 176 3.94 -10.64 -10.45
N LEU A 177 3.60 -10.95 -9.21
CA LEU A 177 3.51 -9.98 -8.12
C LEU A 177 3.93 -10.60 -6.78
N SER A 178 4.25 -9.75 -5.83
CA SER A 178 4.26 -10.09 -4.40
C SER A 178 2.94 -9.68 -3.76
N ILE A 179 2.62 -10.23 -2.59
CA ILE A 179 1.46 -9.80 -1.80
C ILE A 179 1.86 -9.51 -0.35
N THR A 180 1.06 -8.70 0.33
CA THR A 180 1.38 -8.20 1.66
C THR A 180 0.22 -8.40 2.61
N SER A 181 0.45 -9.11 3.71
CA SER A 181 -0.48 -9.14 4.84
C SER A 181 -0.52 -7.78 5.52
N ILE A 182 -1.72 -7.25 5.75
CA ILE A 182 -1.89 -6.00 6.48
C ILE A 182 -1.44 -6.14 7.95
N ASP A 183 -1.56 -7.35 8.53
CA ASP A 183 -1.11 -7.66 9.88
C ASP A 183 0.42 -7.46 9.98
N ASP A 184 1.16 -8.09 9.07
CA ASP A 184 2.63 -8.01 9.03
C ASP A 184 3.10 -6.58 8.66
N LEU A 185 2.40 -5.89 7.76
CA LEU A 185 2.70 -4.49 7.43
C LEU A 185 2.55 -3.58 8.66
N ALA A 186 1.51 -3.80 9.48
CA ALA A 186 1.30 -3.03 10.71
C ALA A 186 2.45 -3.26 11.71
N GLU A 187 2.93 -4.50 11.86
CA GLU A 187 4.09 -4.83 12.70
C GLU A 187 5.36 -4.13 12.22
N VAL A 188 5.59 -4.10 10.91
CA VAL A 188 6.73 -3.40 10.32
C VAL A 188 6.64 -1.89 10.57
N ILE A 189 5.47 -1.28 10.37
CA ILE A 189 5.25 0.13 10.66
C ILE A 189 5.54 0.44 12.14
N GLN A 190 5.09 -0.40 13.08
CA GLN A 190 5.40 -0.24 14.50
C GLN A 190 6.90 -0.27 14.79
N LYS A 191 7.63 -1.18 14.13
CA LYS A 191 9.10 -1.25 14.26
C LYS A 191 9.79 -0.01 13.70
N LEU A 192 9.36 0.49 12.53
CA LEU A 192 9.89 1.70 11.92
C LEU A 192 9.69 2.94 12.82
N LEU A 193 8.56 3.04 13.51
CA LEU A 193 8.30 4.13 14.47
C LEU A 193 9.28 4.16 15.66
N THR A 194 9.99 3.06 15.93
CA THR A 194 10.95 2.96 17.04
C THR A 194 12.41 3.06 16.60
N THR A 195 12.68 3.40 15.34
CA THR A 195 14.02 3.54 14.79
C THR A 195 14.19 4.87 14.06
N ASP A 196 15.42 5.28 13.85
CA ASP A 196 15.84 6.43 13.04
C ASP A 196 16.48 6.02 11.70
N LYS A 197 16.31 4.77 11.29
CA LYS A 197 16.80 4.24 10.01
C LYS A 197 15.92 4.71 8.85
N TYR A 198 15.90 6.03 8.63
CA TYR A 198 15.09 6.66 7.59
C TYR A 198 15.49 6.22 6.18
N GLY A 199 14.55 6.20 5.26
CA GLY A 199 14.81 5.85 3.86
C GLY A 199 13.64 5.18 3.15
N VAL A 200 13.95 4.60 1.99
CA VAL A 200 13.02 3.84 1.16
C VAL A 200 13.15 2.36 1.48
N TYR A 201 12.03 1.68 1.61
CA TYR A 201 11.95 0.26 1.92
C TYR A 201 10.96 -0.46 1.01
N ASN A 202 11.36 -1.60 0.50
CA ASN A 202 10.43 -2.56 -0.05
C ASN A 202 9.90 -3.45 1.07
N TYR A 203 8.57 -3.69 1.08
CA TYR A 203 8.01 -4.64 2.02
C TYR A 203 6.82 -5.42 1.44
N THR A 204 6.97 -6.73 1.36
CA THR A 204 5.91 -7.70 1.05
C THR A 204 6.16 -8.99 1.82
N ASN A 205 5.20 -9.91 1.89
CA ASN A 205 5.51 -11.26 2.33
C ASN A 205 6.44 -11.98 1.34
N GLU A 206 7.21 -12.95 1.82
CA GLU A 206 8.21 -13.64 1.01
C GLU A 206 7.58 -14.43 -0.13
N GLY A 207 8.20 -14.31 -1.30
CA GLY A 207 7.87 -15.02 -2.53
C GLY A 207 7.11 -14.20 -3.56
N CYS A 208 7.27 -14.64 -4.82
CA CYS A 208 6.57 -14.11 -5.99
C CYS A 208 5.55 -15.14 -6.49
N LEU A 209 4.46 -14.66 -7.05
CA LEU A 209 3.43 -15.52 -7.62
C LEU A 209 2.75 -14.85 -8.80
N SER A 210 2.19 -15.63 -9.70
CA SER A 210 1.29 -15.10 -10.73
C SER A 210 -0.07 -14.74 -10.14
N LYS A 211 -0.76 -13.77 -10.71
CA LYS A 211 -2.12 -13.39 -10.28
C LYS A 211 -3.08 -14.59 -10.38
N SER A 212 -2.91 -15.47 -11.37
CA SER A 212 -3.68 -16.71 -11.47
C SER A 212 -3.44 -17.66 -10.29
N LEU A 213 -2.17 -17.84 -9.86
CA LEU A 213 -1.85 -18.65 -8.69
C LEU A 213 -2.43 -18.06 -7.40
N LEU A 214 -2.46 -16.72 -7.27
CA LEU A 214 -3.09 -16.06 -6.14
C LEU A 214 -4.58 -16.39 -6.07
N ILE A 215 -5.31 -16.20 -7.18
CA ILE A 215 -6.76 -16.48 -7.24
C ILE A 215 -7.05 -17.96 -7.01
N ASP A 216 -6.28 -18.87 -7.64
CA ASP A 216 -6.40 -20.31 -7.43
C ASP A 216 -6.16 -20.71 -5.96
N SER A 217 -5.18 -20.10 -5.30
CA SER A 217 -4.91 -20.33 -3.88
C SER A 217 -6.07 -19.84 -3.01
N ILE A 218 -6.67 -18.68 -3.31
CA ILE A 218 -7.84 -18.18 -2.59
C ILE A 218 -9.02 -19.15 -2.76
N ILE A 219 -9.31 -19.59 -3.98
CA ILE A 219 -10.37 -20.55 -4.28
C ILE A 219 -10.17 -21.85 -3.47
N LYS A 220 -8.95 -22.39 -3.49
CA LYS A 220 -8.61 -23.63 -2.78
C LYS A 220 -8.71 -23.49 -1.25
N PHE A 221 -8.13 -22.44 -0.70
CA PHE A 221 -8.11 -22.25 0.76
C PHE A 221 -9.50 -21.91 1.33
N SER A 222 -10.35 -21.27 0.53
CA SER A 222 -11.73 -20.94 0.93
C SER A 222 -12.76 -22.03 0.57
N ASN A 223 -12.33 -23.14 -0.06
CA ASN A 223 -13.21 -24.20 -0.54
C ASN A 223 -14.32 -23.71 -1.49
N LEU A 224 -14.06 -22.65 -2.25
CA LEU A 224 -15.00 -22.15 -3.26
C LEU A 224 -15.08 -23.14 -4.42
N ASN A 225 -16.28 -23.44 -4.86
CA ASN A 225 -16.49 -24.29 -6.04
C ASN A 225 -16.80 -23.42 -7.27
N VAL A 226 -15.79 -22.69 -7.73
CA VAL A 226 -15.89 -21.77 -8.89
C VAL A 226 -14.70 -21.95 -9.80
N PRO A 227 -14.90 -22.01 -11.14
CA PRO A 227 -13.79 -22.11 -12.07
C PRO A 227 -13.05 -20.77 -12.21
N LEU A 228 -11.72 -20.83 -12.32
CA LEU A 228 -10.88 -19.72 -12.75
C LEU A 228 -10.67 -19.81 -14.26
N ILE A 229 -11.06 -18.79 -15.00
CA ILE A 229 -10.90 -18.70 -16.45
C ILE A 229 -9.88 -17.58 -16.74
N VAL A 230 -8.71 -17.98 -17.23
CA VAL A 230 -7.71 -17.02 -17.71
C VAL A 230 -8.02 -16.72 -19.18
N ALA A 231 -8.57 -15.52 -19.42
CA ALA A 231 -8.97 -15.09 -20.74
C ALA A 231 -7.84 -14.30 -21.41
N SER A 232 -7.64 -14.54 -22.71
CA SER A 232 -6.65 -13.82 -23.53
C SER A 232 -7.22 -12.57 -24.20
N ASP A 233 -8.27 -11.96 -23.64
CA ASP A 233 -8.91 -10.81 -24.26
C ASP A 233 -8.03 -9.58 -24.19
N LYS A 234 -7.41 -9.24 -25.32
CA LYS A 234 -6.57 -8.06 -25.49
C LYS A 234 -7.34 -6.74 -25.37
N THR A 235 -8.64 -6.75 -25.55
CA THR A 235 -9.49 -5.54 -25.59
C THR A 235 -9.72 -4.98 -24.19
N LEU A 236 -9.89 -5.82 -23.17
CA LEU A 236 -10.07 -5.38 -21.77
C LEU A 236 -8.75 -5.03 -21.08
N SER A 237 -7.63 -5.61 -21.52
CA SER A 237 -6.30 -5.30 -21.00
C SER A 237 -5.75 -3.94 -21.47
N THR A 238 -6.43 -3.26 -22.40
CA THR A 238 -5.97 -1.98 -22.99
C THR A 238 -6.45 -0.74 -22.24
N LEU A 239 -7.43 -0.86 -21.35
CA LEU A 239 -8.01 0.30 -20.65
C LEU A 239 -7.05 0.90 -19.62
N ILE A 240 -6.22 0.07 -18.98
CA ILE A 240 -5.18 0.54 -18.04
C ILE A 240 -3.95 -0.35 -18.20
N LYS A 241 -2.81 0.27 -18.35
CA LYS A 241 -1.54 -0.44 -18.35
C LYS A 241 -1.16 -0.83 -16.92
N GLU A 242 -1.23 -2.12 -16.60
CA GLU A 242 -0.72 -2.66 -15.35
C GLU A 242 0.73 -3.15 -15.52
N PRO A 243 1.62 -2.96 -14.53
CA PRO A 243 2.94 -3.58 -14.55
C PRO A 243 2.83 -5.10 -14.66
N LYS A 244 3.69 -5.70 -15.50
CA LYS A 244 3.74 -7.15 -15.66
C LYS A 244 4.44 -7.85 -14.51
N TYR A 245 5.26 -7.11 -13.77
CA TYR A 245 6.09 -7.62 -12.69
C TYR A 245 6.16 -6.61 -11.54
N THR A 246 5.69 -6.99 -10.36
CA THR A 246 5.69 -6.15 -9.15
C THR A 246 6.20 -6.91 -7.92
N CYS A 247 7.13 -7.86 -8.14
CA CYS A 247 7.84 -8.48 -7.03
C CYS A 247 8.95 -7.56 -6.53
N VAL A 248 9.15 -7.55 -5.23
CA VAL A 248 10.20 -6.76 -4.59
C VAL A 248 11.14 -7.61 -3.76
N ASN A 249 12.34 -7.13 -3.58
CA ASN A 249 13.37 -7.71 -2.71
C ASN A 249 13.26 -7.08 -1.32
N ASN A 250 13.12 -7.90 -0.30
CA ASN A 250 12.96 -7.47 1.10
C ASN A 250 14.28 -7.41 1.89
N SER A 251 15.45 -7.65 1.27
CA SER A 251 16.70 -7.78 2.01
C SER A 251 17.03 -6.55 2.84
N HIS A 252 16.81 -5.36 2.29
CA HIS A 252 17.12 -4.11 2.98
C HIS A 252 16.31 -3.93 4.27
N ILE A 253 15.01 -4.18 4.26
CA ILE A 253 14.17 -4.03 5.45
C ILE A 253 14.45 -5.15 6.48
N LYS A 254 14.72 -6.39 6.03
CA LYS A 254 15.10 -7.51 6.89
C LYS A 254 16.38 -7.17 7.67
N GLU A 255 17.42 -6.71 6.98
CA GLU A 255 18.69 -6.31 7.59
C GLU A 255 18.51 -5.09 8.51
N SER A 256 17.77 -4.09 8.06
CA SER A 256 17.58 -2.85 8.81
C SER A 256 16.83 -3.07 10.13
N LEU A 257 15.81 -3.91 10.14
CA LEU A 257 14.96 -4.14 11.31
C LEU A 257 15.28 -5.43 12.07
N GLY A 258 16.18 -6.28 11.54
CA GLY A 258 16.50 -7.58 12.14
C GLY A 258 15.28 -8.50 12.19
N ILE A 259 14.48 -8.55 11.11
CA ILE A 259 13.22 -9.31 11.05
C ILE A 259 13.29 -10.46 10.05
N GLU A 260 12.53 -11.50 10.35
CA GLU A 260 12.17 -12.53 9.39
C GLU A 260 10.78 -12.21 8.82
N ILE A 261 10.59 -12.52 7.54
CA ILE A 261 9.32 -12.26 6.84
C ILE A 261 8.70 -13.60 6.45
N ALA A 262 7.46 -13.81 6.86
CA ALA A 262 6.74 -15.03 6.58
C ALA A 262 6.39 -15.17 5.07
N PRO A 263 6.35 -16.41 4.54
CA PRO A 263 5.90 -16.66 3.18
C PRO A 263 4.45 -16.17 2.95
N TRP A 264 4.19 -15.62 1.77
CA TRP A 264 2.87 -15.12 1.39
C TRP A 264 1.76 -16.17 1.53
N LYS A 265 2.09 -17.42 1.22
CA LYS A 265 1.12 -18.53 1.22
C LYS A 265 0.58 -18.82 2.61
N ASP A 266 1.44 -18.79 3.62
CA ASP A 266 1.08 -19.04 5.00
C ASP A 266 0.16 -17.93 5.53
N ARG A 267 0.55 -16.66 5.28
CA ARG A 267 -0.27 -15.50 5.68
C ARG A 267 -1.62 -15.43 4.98
N LEU A 268 -1.65 -15.77 3.69
CA LEU A 268 -2.91 -15.83 2.94
C LEU A 268 -3.85 -16.90 3.51
N LYS A 269 -3.31 -18.09 3.80
CA LYS A 269 -4.07 -19.18 4.40
C LYS A 269 -4.61 -18.79 5.78
N ASP A 270 -3.75 -18.26 6.65
CA ASP A 270 -4.14 -17.81 8.00
C ASP A 270 -5.27 -16.77 7.95
N TYR A 271 -5.18 -15.83 7.01
CA TYR A 271 -6.22 -14.82 6.81
C TYR A 271 -7.54 -15.42 6.34
N ILE A 272 -7.50 -16.34 5.38
CA ILE A 272 -8.70 -17.00 4.86
C ILE A 272 -9.36 -17.86 5.94
N ASP A 273 -8.58 -18.61 6.71
CA ASP A 273 -9.07 -19.43 7.83
C ASP A 273 -9.78 -18.57 8.91
N LYS A 274 -9.27 -17.34 9.16
CA LYS A 274 -9.95 -16.36 10.03
C LYS A 274 -11.28 -15.87 9.42
N CYS A 275 -11.31 -15.59 8.11
CA CYS A 275 -12.52 -15.13 7.43
C CYS A 275 -13.65 -16.15 7.39
N ILE A 276 -13.32 -17.45 7.32
CA ILE A 276 -14.33 -18.52 7.26
C ILE A 276 -14.92 -18.80 8.66
N LYS A 277 -14.15 -18.55 9.72
CA LYS A 277 -14.58 -18.76 11.11
C LYS A 277 -15.37 -17.60 11.70
N SER A 278 -15.32 -16.43 11.08
CA SER A 278 -16.02 -15.20 11.51
C SER A 278 -17.39 -15.05 10.84
#